data_6a224501dd9b8c739db43392ef8a2e0d
#
_entry.id   6a224501dd9b8c739db43392ef8a2e0d
#
_cell.length_a   1.000
_cell.length_b   1.000
_cell.length_c   1.000
_cell.angle_alpha   90.00
_cell.angle_beta   90.00
_cell.angle_gamma   90.00
#
_symmetry.space_group_name_H-M   'P 1'
#
loop_
_entity.id
_entity.type
_entity.pdbx_description
1 polymer ?
#
loop_
_entity_poly.entity_id
_entity_poly.type
_entity_poly.pdbx_seq_one_letter_code
_entity_poly.pdbx_strand_id
1 'polypeptide(L)'
;MTGDQKWDVIIVGAGSAGCALAARLSENGARQVLLLEAGTDYPTADDFPREIAVAGSMAATVPGHPSNWNFVGELTAGRSFPVARGKILGGSSAINGTYFIRACREDFDQWAAAGNELWSYERVLPYFRKSERDLDFGGPYHGQDGPTPVARVPSGQLHPVSTSFMEACTSAGFPEEPDKNVPGGDGVGRIPRNVLHGIRMNTGMTYIAAARSRPNITVLGNTFVQRVLFQGTRATGVEAVQDGRPVTFSAAEVILSAGAIKTPHLLMLSGIGPAAHLREHGIDVVHDSPGVGQGVKDHPVIFVNFQIREDGLPIPADLQPFETCLNYTAPGSNVTSDVHLLCGVVSYSRTIRARNASGKAAVLPSYLRRPLATVRALSRLQPGMVLKQAREQGNLTMLVGLEAEKSTGVIALKSGDPAELPAINLGYLAHPDDLPRLRDNLRLAVSLLESPSFKPLETRVVGPGPQQLSSDENLSAWIRANIGSAFHSIHSAHMGPVTDPAAVVDQHCRVHGVDGLRVADLSIVPSMRRGPAATAVMIGERVAGLIDAAEER
;
A
#
# COMPACT_ATOMS: atom_id res chain seq x y z
N MET A 1 -21.50 -24.28 7.44
CA MET A 1 -20.56 -25.24 6.82
C MET A 1 -20.06 -26.15 7.91
N THR A 2 -20.18 -27.49 7.73
CA THR A 2 -19.82 -28.49 8.74
C THR A 2 -18.29 -28.56 8.84
N GLY A 3 -17.78 -28.67 10.08
CA GLY A 3 -16.33 -28.62 10.39
C GLY A 3 -15.43 -29.74 9.84
N ASP A 4 -15.86 -30.52 8.87
CA ASP A 4 -15.12 -31.66 8.30
C ASP A 4 -14.51 -31.37 6.90
N GLN A 5 -14.74 -30.20 6.32
CA GLN A 5 -14.16 -29.87 5.01
C GLN A 5 -12.69 -29.50 5.18
N LYS A 6 -11.79 -30.30 4.61
CA LYS A 6 -10.36 -30.00 4.53
C LYS A 6 -10.06 -29.27 3.23
N TRP A 7 -9.42 -28.13 3.33
CA TRP A 7 -8.96 -27.33 2.20
C TRP A 7 -7.55 -27.75 1.78
N ASP A 8 -7.24 -27.61 0.50
CA ASP A 8 -5.83 -27.75 0.07
C ASP A 8 -5.05 -26.51 0.49
N VAL A 9 -5.63 -25.31 0.27
CA VAL A 9 -5.01 -24.03 0.62
C VAL A 9 -6.02 -23.11 1.29
N ILE A 10 -5.62 -22.53 2.43
CA ILE A 10 -6.27 -21.37 3.05
C ILE A 10 -5.42 -20.13 2.82
N ILE A 11 -6.01 -19.07 2.23
CA ILE A 11 -5.39 -17.75 2.06
C ILE A 11 -6.03 -16.79 3.07
N VAL A 12 -5.22 -16.21 3.93
CA VAL A 12 -5.65 -15.28 4.97
C VAL A 12 -5.43 -13.84 4.54
N GLY A 13 -6.51 -13.15 4.21
CA GLY A 13 -6.53 -11.78 3.70
C GLY A 13 -6.80 -11.71 2.19
N ALA A 14 -7.98 -11.17 1.83
CA ALA A 14 -8.37 -10.89 0.45
C ALA A 14 -7.94 -9.47 0.02
N GLY A 15 -6.68 -9.13 0.28
CA GLY A 15 -6.05 -7.89 -0.16
C GLY A 15 -5.51 -7.98 -1.59
N SER A 16 -4.66 -7.02 -1.97
CA SER A 16 -4.10 -6.91 -3.32
C SER A 16 -3.41 -8.20 -3.79
N ALA A 17 -2.55 -8.79 -2.95
CA ALA A 17 -1.86 -10.03 -3.27
C ALA A 17 -2.76 -11.26 -3.10
N GLY A 18 -3.52 -11.35 -2.00
CA GLY A 18 -4.35 -12.52 -1.71
C GLY A 18 -5.45 -12.78 -2.73
N CYS A 19 -6.07 -11.74 -3.28
CA CYS A 19 -7.05 -11.86 -4.37
C CYS A 19 -6.40 -12.43 -5.65
N ALA A 20 -5.23 -11.93 -6.04
CA ALA A 20 -4.51 -12.43 -7.20
C ALA A 20 -4.07 -13.88 -7.00
N LEU A 21 -3.51 -14.19 -5.84
CA LEU A 21 -3.08 -15.53 -5.46
C LEU A 21 -4.26 -16.53 -5.50
N ALA A 22 -5.38 -16.21 -4.85
CA ALA A 22 -6.55 -17.08 -4.79
C ALA A 22 -7.15 -17.34 -6.18
N ALA A 23 -7.25 -16.30 -7.00
CA ALA A 23 -7.74 -16.42 -8.36
C ALA A 23 -6.85 -17.34 -9.21
N ARG A 24 -5.50 -17.24 -9.08
CA ARG A 24 -4.57 -18.08 -9.83
C ARG A 24 -4.55 -19.51 -9.33
N LEU A 25 -4.46 -19.73 -8.03
CA LEU A 25 -4.44 -21.09 -7.47
C LEU A 25 -5.72 -21.87 -7.77
N SER A 26 -6.86 -21.18 -7.89
CA SER A 26 -8.13 -21.81 -8.28
C SER A 26 -8.26 -22.12 -9.78
N GLU A 27 -7.30 -21.73 -10.62
CA GLU A 27 -7.23 -22.18 -12.04
C GLU A 27 -6.98 -23.69 -12.14
N ASN A 28 -6.26 -24.28 -11.18
CA ASN A 28 -6.23 -25.73 -11.01
C ASN A 28 -7.54 -26.20 -10.36
N GLY A 29 -8.45 -26.74 -11.16
CA GLY A 29 -9.78 -27.19 -10.72
C GLY A 29 -9.79 -28.30 -9.66
N ALA A 30 -8.67 -28.99 -9.47
CA ALA A 30 -8.52 -30.02 -8.43
C ALA A 30 -8.20 -29.45 -7.04
N ARG A 31 -7.68 -28.20 -6.97
CA ARG A 31 -7.25 -27.56 -5.72
C ARG A 31 -8.42 -26.82 -5.06
N GLN A 32 -8.77 -27.17 -3.85
CA GLN A 32 -9.80 -26.49 -3.04
C GLN A 32 -9.20 -25.29 -2.33
N VAL A 33 -9.58 -24.08 -2.72
CA VAL A 33 -9.05 -22.81 -2.22
C VAL A 33 -10.07 -22.10 -1.34
N LEU A 34 -9.68 -21.76 -0.10
CA LEU A 34 -10.45 -20.92 0.81
C LEU A 34 -9.77 -19.55 0.97
N LEU A 35 -10.47 -18.47 0.62
CA LEU A 35 -10.02 -17.10 0.81
C LEU A 35 -10.81 -16.45 1.95
N LEU A 36 -10.11 -16.01 3.00
CA LEU A 36 -10.69 -15.41 4.21
C LEU A 36 -10.41 -13.91 4.25
N GLU A 37 -11.46 -13.09 4.49
CA GLU A 37 -11.36 -11.64 4.61
C GLU A 37 -12.04 -11.15 5.90
N ALA A 38 -11.32 -10.35 6.69
CA ALA A 38 -11.84 -9.79 7.94
C ALA A 38 -12.93 -8.73 7.73
N GLY A 39 -12.92 -8.06 6.58
CA GLY A 39 -13.89 -7.05 6.19
C GLY A 39 -15.03 -7.63 5.35
N THR A 40 -15.86 -6.70 4.82
CA THR A 40 -17.00 -7.06 4.00
C THR A 40 -16.56 -7.64 2.66
N ASP A 41 -17.19 -8.70 2.27
CA ASP A 41 -17.16 -9.25 0.92
C ASP A 41 -18.26 -8.63 0.06
N TYR A 42 -17.93 -8.25 -1.17
CA TYR A 42 -18.87 -7.74 -2.18
C TYR A 42 -18.85 -8.71 -3.36
N PRO A 43 -19.95 -9.47 -3.58
CA PRO A 43 -20.01 -10.53 -4.60
C PRO A 43 -19.74 -10.05 -6.02
N THR A 44 -20.23 -8.85 -6.37
CA THR A 44 -20.05 -8.24 -7.69
C THR A 44 -19.39 -6.86 -7.61
N ALA A 45 -18.90 -6.35 -8.73
CA ALA A 45 -18.31 -5.01 -8.82
C ALA A 45 -19.33 -3.90 -8.46
N ASP A 46 -20.59 -4.11 -8.79
CA ASP A 46 -21.66 -3.13 -8.56
C ASP A 46 -22.10 -3.05 -7.09
N ASP A 47 -21.79 -4.07 -6.29
CA ASP A 47 -22.10 -4.09 -4.86
C ASP A 47 -21.16 -3.18 -4.04
N PHE A 48 -19.99 -2.82 -4.59
CA PHE A 48 -19.07 -1.94 -3.88
C PHE A 48 -19.67 -0.56 -3.64
N PRO A 49 -19.64 -0.03 -2.41
CA PRO A 49 -20.13 1.31 -2.12
C PRO A 49 -19.48 2.34 -3.05
N ARG A 50 -20.30 3.26 -3.60
CA ARG A 50 -19.81 4.29 -4.52
C ARG A 50 -18.66 5.12 -3.93
N GLU A 51 -18.68 5.39 -2.62
CA GLU A 51 -17.62 6.08 -1.90
C GLU A 51 -16.28 5.33 -1.90
N ILE A 52 -16.30 4.02 -2.21
CA ILE A 52 -15.12 3.17 -2.37
C ILE A 52 -14.79 2.98 -3.86
N ALA A 53 -15.81 2.79 -4.69
CA ALA A 53 -15.63 2.50 -6.10
C ALA A 53 -15.11 3.68 -6.92
N VAL A 54 -15.49 4.93 -6.59
CA VAL A 54 -14.98 6.13 -7.29
C VAL A 54 -13.47 6.24 -7.10
N ALA A 55 -12.75 6.36 -8.21
CA ALA A 55 -11.30 6.18 -8.28
C ALA A 55 -10.51 7.10 -7.33
N GLY A 56 -10.78 8.41 -7.33
CA GLY A 56 -10.10 9.38 -6.47
C GLY A 56 -10.71 9.57 -5.08
N SER A 57 -11.73 8.78 -4.72
CA SER A 57 -12.33 8.89 -3.39
C SER A 57 -11.38 8.39 -2.30
N MET A 58 -11.13 9.23 -1.30
CA MET A 58 -10.35 8.92 -0.10
C MET A 58 -11.24 8.77 1.14
N ALA A 59 -12.57 8.64 0.96
CA ALA A 59 -13.54 8.56 2.07
C ALA A 59 -13.23 7.40 3.03
N ALA A 60 -12.80 6.26 2.50
CA ALA A 60 -12.46 5.09 3.32
C ALA A 60 -11.15 5.22 4.11
N THR A 61 -10.31 6.21 3.83
CA THR A 61 -9.09 6.46 4.62
C THR A 61 -9.35 7.28 5.88
N VAL A 62 -10.54 7.90 5.99
CA VAL A 62 -10.91 8.69 7.16
C VAL A 62 -11.01 7.79 8.39
N PRO A 63 -10.41 8.17 9.53
CA PRO A 63 -10.49 7.42 10.78
C PRO A 63 -11.95 7.13 11.18
N GLY A 64 -12.22 5.88 11.58
CA GLY A 64 -13.57 5.41 11.94
C GLY A 64 -14.37 4.80 10.78
N HIS A 65 -13.86 4.82 9.55
CA HIS A 65 -14.52 4.15 8.43
C HIS A 65 -14.51 2.62 8.63
N PRO A 66 -15.63 1.91 8.37
CA PRO A 66 -15.73 0.45 8.60
C PRO A 66 -14.80 -0.39 7.71
N SER A 67 -14.53 0.10 6.49
CA SER A 67 -13.60 -0.55 5.55
C SER A 67 -12.13 -0.20 5.79
N ASN A 68 -11.81 0.38 6.96
CA ASN A 68 -10.45 0.74 7.37
C ASN A 68 -10.13 0.06 8.70
N TRP A 69 -8.95 -0.54 8.82
CA TRP A 69 -8.46 -1.10 10.08
C TRP A 69 -8.29 -0.05 11.18
N ASN A 70 -8.17 1.22 10.81
CA ASN A 70 -7.99 2.34 11.73
C ASN A 70 -6.75 2.19 12.63
N PHE A 71 -5.63 1.73 12.07
CA PHE A 71 -4.38 1.69 12.79
C PHE A 71 -3.92 3.10 13.16
N VAL A 72 -3.20 3.19 14.25
CA VAL A 72 -2.43 4.37 14.65
C VAL A 72 -0.99 3.93 14.82
N GLY A 73 -0.09 4.56 14.09
CA GLY A 73 1.34 4.35 14.19
C GLY A 73 2.05 5.58 14.77
N GLU A 74 3.23 5.37 15.29
CA GLU A 74 4.17 6.41 15.64
C GLU A 74 5.14 6.62 14.46
N LEU A 75 5.19 7.83 13.92
CA LEU A 75 6.09 8.16 12.80
C LEU A 75 7.51 8.47 13.29
N THR A 76 7.60 9.35 14.26
CA THR A 76 8.80 9.72 15.02
C THR A 76 8.40 9.77 16.50
N ALA A 77 9.38 9.81 17.41
CA ALA A 77 9.12 9.82 18.85
C ALA A 77 8.04 10.84 19.25
N GLY A 78 6.95 10.33 19.84
CA GLY A 78 5.81 11.14 20.31
C GLY A 78 4.88 11.66 19.22
N ARG A 79 5.05 11.28 17.93
CA ARG A 79 4.19 11.72 16.83
C ARG A 79 3.29 10.59 16.33
N SER A 80 2.08 10.51 16.85
CA SER A 80 1.05 9.57 16.38
C SER A 80 0.45 9.99 15.05
N PHE A 81 0.15 9.01 14.17
CA PHE A 81 -0.42 9.23 12.85
C PHE A 81 -1.41 8.12 12.48
N PRO A 82 -2.55 8.43 11.82
CA PRO A 82 -3.49 7.42 11.34
C PRO A 82 -2.89 6.67 10.16
N VAL A 83 -2.78 5.34 10.27
CA VAL A 83 -2.26 4.46 9.21
C VAL A 83 -3.44 3.71 8.59
N ALA A 84 -3.97 4.24 7.49
CA ALA A 84 -5.09 3.63 6.79
C ALA A 84 -4.69 2.35 6.07
N ARG A 85 -5.46 1.26 6.28
CA ARG A 85 -5.36 -0.02 5.56
C ARG A 85 -6.75 -0.57 5.31
N GLY A 86 -6.98 -1.11 4.12
CA GLY A 86 -8.29 -1.67 3.78
C GLY A 86 -8.64 -2.89 4.61
N LYS A 87 -9.88 -2.90 5.14
CA LYS A 87 -10.56 -4.02 5.79
C LYS A 87 -11.81 -4.34 4.98
N ILE A 88 -11.62 -4.96 3.83
CA ILE A 88 -12.62 -5.12 2.78
C ILE A 88 -12.05 -6.04 1.70
N LEU A 89 -12.90 -6.73 0.95
CA LEU A 89 -12.47 -7.43 -0.28
C LEU A 89 -11.70 -6.48 -1.20
N GLY A 90 -10.52 -6.91 -1.68
CA GLY A 90 -9.55 -6.06 -2.38
C GLY A 90 -8.55 -5.36 -1.45
N GLY A 91 -8.78 -5.39 -0.13
CA GLY A 91 -7.89 -4.78 0.87
C GLY A 91 -7.56 -3.32 0.58
N SER A 92 -6.28 -2.96 0.69
CA SER A 92 -5.83 -1.58 0.43
C SER A 92 -5.98 -1.15 -1.04
N SER A 93 -6.07 -2.08 -2.02
CA SER A 93 -6.38 -1.70 -3.40
C SER A 93 -7.79 -1.12 -3.56
N ALA A 94 -8.71 -1.40 -2.62
CA ALA A 94 -10.05 -0.84 -2.61
C ALA A 94 -10.13 0.60 -2.04
N ILE A 95 -9.10 1.08 -1.34
CA ILE A 95 -9.11 2.40 -0.67
C ILE A 95 -7.94 3.32 -1.04
N ASN A 96 -6.99 2.85 -1.87
CA ASN A 96 -5.80 3.61 -2.28
C ASN A 96 -6.11 4.68 -3.33
N GLY A 97 -5.09 5.47 -3.70
CA GLY A 97 -5.17 6.49 -4.76
C GLY A 97 -5.04 5.94 -6.19
N THR A 98 -5.19 4.63 -6.41
CA THR A 98 -5.12 3.96 -7.73
C THR A 98 -3.80 4.08 -8.48
N TYR A 99 -2.75 4.50 -7.83
CA TYR A 99 -1.42 4.61 -8.37
C TYR A 99 -0.86 3.19 -8.61
N PHE A 100 -0.71 2.78 -9.90
CA PHE A 100 -0.35 1.41 -10.28
C PHE A 100 1.01 1.37 -10.97
N ILE A 101 2.00 1.97 -10.30
CA ILE A 101 3.38 1.98 -10.74
C ILE A 101 4.10 0.74 -10.21
N ARG A 102 5.07 0.24 -11.00
CA ARG A 102 5.92 -0.88 -10.60
C ARG A 102 7.12 -0.38 -9.80
N ALA A 103 7.64 -1.21 -8.90
CA ALA A 103 8.95 -1.01 -8.30
C ALA A 103 10.04 -0.98 -9.37
N CYS A 104 11.17 -0.35 -9.07
CA CYS A 104 12.27 -0.20 -10.01
C CYS A 104 12.93 -1.55 -10.31
N ARG A 105 13.52 -1.70 -11.51
CA ARG A 105 14.28 -2.90 -11.88
C ARG A 105 15.35 -3.21 -10.84
N GLU A 106 16.07 -2.19 -10.40
CA GLU A 106 17.18 -2.30 -9.46
C GLU A 106 16.75 -2.81 -8.07
N ASP A 107 15.47 -2.63 -7.69
CA ASP A 107 14.95 -3.21 -6.45
C ASP A 107 14.98 -4.74 -6.54
N PHE A 108 14.45 -5.31 -7.62
CA PHE A 108 14.41 -6.75 -7.85
C PHE A 108 15.80 -7.34 -8.05
N ASP A 109 16.69 -6.63 -8.74
CA ASP A 109 18.07 -7.05 -8.92
C ASP A 109 18.84 -7.06 -7.59
N GLN A 110 18.55 -6.13 -6.67
CA GLN A 110 19.05 -6.15 -5.30
C GLN A 110 18.49 -7.32 -4.49
N TRP A 111 17.19 -7.67 -4.65
CA TRP A 111 16.62 -8.84 -3.98
C TRP A 111 17.33 -10.11 -4.44
N ALA A 112 17.56 -10.24 -5.74
CA ALA A 112 18.27 -11.39 -6.30
C ALA A 112 19.73 -11.47 -5.77
N ALA A 113 20.44 -10.35 -5.75
CA ALA A 113 21.81 -10.27 -5.22
C ALA A 113 21.90 -10.60 -3.72
N ALA A 114 20.81 -10.37 -2.97
CA ALA A 114 20.70 -10.76 -1.56
C ALA A 114 20.31 -12.23 -1.33
N GLY A 115 20.39 -13.08 -2.37
CA GLY A 115 20.12 -14.53 -2.28
C GLY A 115 18.69 -14.94 -2.65
N ASN A 116 17.89 -14.03 -3.23
CA ASN A 116 16.53 -14.30 -3.68
C ASN A 116 16.45 -14.30 -5.22
N GLU A 117 17.23 -15.14 -5.86
CA GLU A 117 17.41 -15.18 -7.33
C GLU A 117 16.11 -15.38 -8.11
N LEU A 118 15.12 -16.06 -7.53
CA LEU A 118 13.78 -16.23 -8.11
C LEU A 118 13.01 -14.90 -8.25
N TRP A 119 13.50 -13.81 -7.67
CA TRP A 119 12.86 -12.50 -7.62
C TRP A 119 13.64 -11.44 -8.42
N SER A 120 14.57 -11.81 -9.31
CA SER A 120 15.19 -10.87 -10.25
C SER A 120 14.15 -10.23 -11.16
N TYR A 121 14.44 -9.05 -11.72
CA TYR A 121 13.51 -8.33 -12.59
C TYR A 121 13.01 -9.20 -13.75
N GLU A 122 13.89 -9.93 -14.42
CA GLU A 122 13.53 -10.83 -15.52
C GLU A 122 12.57 -11.94 -15.10
N ARG A 123 12.70 -12.41 -13.86
CA ARG A 123 11.83 -13.46 -13.30
C ARG A 123 10.46 -12.94 -12.89
N VAL A 124 10.34 -11.69 -12.49
CA VAL A 124 9.06 -11.10 -12.03
C VAL A 124 8.31 -10.36 -13.16
N LEU A 125 9.00 -9.88 -14.20
CA LEU A 125 8.39 -9.18 -15.32
C LEU A 125 7.23 -9.94 -15.98
N PRO A 126 7.30 -11.27 -16.24
CA PRO A 126 6.17 -12.02 -16.78
C PRO A 126 4.90 -11.93 -15.93
N TYR A 127 5.05 -11.83 -14.61
CA TYR A 127 3.93 -11.74 -13.67
C TYR A 127 3.35 -10.32 -13.59
N PHE A 128 4.16 -9.28 -13.73
CA PHE A 128 3.65 -7.92 -13.96
C PHE A 128 2.80 -7.87 -15.23
N ARG A 129 3.30 -8.42 -16.35
CA ARG A 129 2.57 -8.48 -17.62
C ARG A 129 1.28 -9.31 -17.50
N LYS A 130 1.33 -10.46 -16.80
CA LYS A 130 0.17 -11.34 -16.56
C LYS A 130 -0.91 -10.65 -15.72
N SER A 131 -0.53 -9.70 -14.85
CA SER A 131 -1.44 -9.01 -13.94
C SER A 131 -2.20 -7.86 -14.58
N GLU A 132 -1.69 -7.28 -15.68
CA GLU A 132 -2.23 -6.04 -16.24
C GLU A 132 -2.75 -6.18 -17.68
N ARG A 133 -3.67 -5.28 -18.00
CA ARG A 133 -4.04 -4.91 -19.35
C ARG A 133 -3.76 -3.42 -19.49
N ASP A 134 -2.58 -3.07 -20.04
CA ASP A 134 -2.22 -1.67 -20.26
C ASP A 134 -2.97 -1.16 -21.49
N LEU A 135 -3.71 -0.06 -21.35
CA LEU A 135 -4.56 0.53 -22.37
C LEU A 135 -3.84 1.58 -23.24
N ASP A 136 -2.64 1.99 -22.82
CA ASP A 136 -1.86 3.03 -23.50
C ASP A 136 -0.60 2.47 -24.15
N PHE A 137 0.01 1.43 -23.56
CA PHE A 137 1.28 0.87 -23.99
C PHE A 137 1.21 -0.63 -24.25
N GLY A 138 2.06 -1.08 -25.16
CA GLY A 138 2.26 -2.49 -25.51
C GLY A 138 3.74 -2.87 -25.46
N GLY A 139 4.09 -3.96 -26.15
CA GLY A 139 5.48 -4.40 -26.32
C GLY A 139 6.00 -5.29 -25.20
N PRO A 140 7.33 -5.38 -25.00
CA PRO A 140 7.93 -6.41 -24.15
C PRO A 140 7.67 -6.21 -22.66
N TYR A 141 7.33 -5.01 -22.23
CA TYR A 141 7.16 -4.67 -20.83
C TYR A 141 5.70 -4.72 -20.35
N HIS A 142 4.72 -4.67 -21.26
CA HIS A 142 3.30 -4.55 -20.91
C HIS A 142 2.50 -5.81 -21.22
N GLY A 143 1.49 -6.07 -20.37
CA GLY A 143 0.46 -7.06 -20.62
C GLY A 143 -0.75 -6.45 -21.33
N GLN A 144 -1.44 -7.28 -22.14
CA GLN A 144 -2.63 -6.86 -22.90
C GLN A 144 -3.90 -7.59 -22.45
N ASP A 145 -3.76 -8.72 -21.74
CA ASP A 145 -4.86 -9.63 -21.43
C ASP A 145 -5.06 -9.86 -19.92
N GLY A 146 -4.27 -9.18 -19.07
CA GLY A 146 -4.37 -9.33 -17.63
C GLY A 146 -5.65 -8.70 -17.05
N PRO A 147 -6.02 -9.10 -15.84
CA PRO A 147 -7.30 -8.68 -15.25
C PRO A 147 -7.34 -7.21 -14.81
N THR A 148 -6.19 -6.59 -14.53
CA THR A 148 -6.14 -5.21 -14.04
C THR A 148 -5.96 -4.23 -15.21
N PRO A 149 -6.96 -3.40 -15.54
CA PRO A 149 -6.77 -2.34 -16.54
C PRO A 149 -5.83 -1.27 -15.97
N VAL A 150 -4.89 -0.83 -16.80
CA VAL A 150 -3.95 0.25 -16.48
C VAL A 150 -4.07 1.34 -17.53
N ALA A 151 -4.35 2.56 -17.10
CA ALA A 151 -4.52 3.71 -17.98
C ALA A 151 -3.90 4.98 -17.41
N ARG A 152 -3.58 5.91 -18.27
CA ARG A 152 -3.06 7.24 -17.93
C ARG A 152 -4.02 8.31 -18.41
N VAL A 153 -4.04 9.48 -17.75
CA VAL A 153 -4.77 10.62 -18.30
C VAL A 153 -4.15 10.99 -19.64
N PRO A 154 -4.93 11.09 -20.74
CA PRO A 154 -4.39 11.52 -22.04
C PRO A 154 -3.70 12.89 -21.92
N SER A 155 -2.58 13.10 -22.61
CA SER A 155 -1.79 14.33 -22.50
C SER A 155 -2.61 15.60 -22.77
N GLY A 156 -3.52 15.56 -23.77
CA GLY A 156 -4.41 16.69 -24.07
C GLY A 156 -5.57 16.90 -23.09
N GLN A 157 -5.70 16.07 -22.04
CA GLN A 157 -6.75 16.14 -21.02
C GLN A 157 -6.18 16.35 -19.62
N LEU A 158 -4.86 16.54 -19.49
CA LEU A 158 -4.23 16.84 -18.21
C LEU A 158 -4.79 18.12 -17.62
N HIS A 159 -4.98 18.11 -16.31
CA HIS A 159 -5.32 19.31 -15.56
C HIS A 159 -4.23 20.40 -15.74
N PRO A 160 -4.57 21.69 -15.83
CA PRO A 160 -3.57 22.75 -15.99
C PRO A 160 -2.45 22.74 -14.95
N VAL A 161 -2.73 22.35 -13.71
CA VAL A 161 -1.69 22.14 -12.67
C VAL A 161 -0.70 21.04 -13.06
N SER A 162 -1.19 19.94 -13.62
CA SER A 162 -0.33 18.83 -14.07
C SER A 162 0.54 19.25 -15.26
N THR A 163 -0.01 20.01 -16.19
CA THR A 163 0.74 20.57 -17.32
C THR A 163 1.83 21.52 -16.82
N SER A 164 1.48 22.49 -15.95
CA SER A 164 2.46 23.40 -15.34
C SER A 164 3.55 22.67 -14.56
N PHE A 165 3.19 21.57 -13.87
CA PHE A 165 4.17 20.77 -13.14
C PHE A 165 5.16 20.07 -14.09
N MET A 166 4.68 19.45 -15.18
CA MET A 166 5.56 18.83 -16.17
C MET A 166 6.50 19.86 -16.83
N GLU A 167 5.97 21.02 -17.23
CA GLU A 167 6.76 22.11 -17.79
C GLU A 167 7.80 22.67 -16.79
N ALA A 168 7.43 22.81 -15.51
CA ALA A 168 8.35 23.23 -14.46
C ALA A 168 9.50 22.24 -14.28
N CYS A 169 9.19 20.93 -14.26
CA CYS A 169 10.20 19.87 -14.14
C CYS A 169 11.14 19.85 -15.34
N THR A 170 10.61 19.89 -16.57
CA THR A 170 11.46 19.89 -17.79
C THR A 170 12.31 21.16 -17.89
N SER A 171 11.76 22.32 -17.51
CA SER A 171 12.52 23.58 -17.43
C SER A 171 13.61 23.55 -16.35
N ALA A 172 13.43 22.77 -15.31
CA ALA A 172 14.44 22.52 -14.27
C ALA A 172 15.50 21.46 -14.67
N GLY A 173 15.38 20.90 -15.89
CA GLY A 173 16.36 19.95 -16.45
C GLY A 173 16.03 18.48 -16.24
N PHE A 174 14.87 18.13 -15.67
CA PHE A 174 14.43 16.75 -15.57
C PHE A 174 13.90 16.24 -16.91
N PRO A 175 14.27 15.02 -17.36
CA PRO A 175 13.75 14.46 -18.60
C PRO A 175 12.27 14.09 -18.46
N GLU A 176 11.58 14.02 -19.60
CA GLU A 176 10.28 13.35 -19.65
C GLU A 176 10.46 11.84 -19.57
N GLU A 177 9.62 11.19 -18.77
CA GLU A 177 9.49 9.73 -18.67
C GLU A 177 8.07 9.34 -19.11
N PRO A 178 7.86 9.09 -20.42
CA PRO A 178 6.52 8.86 -20.96
C PRO A 178 5.84 7.63 -20.37
N ASP A 179 6.63 6.62 -20.01
CA ASP A 179 6.15 5.37 -19.45
C ASP A 179 6.89 5.02 -18.14
N LYS A 180 6.19 5.15 -17.05
CA LYS A 180 6.68 4.89 -15.69
C LYS A 180 6.84 3.41 -15.34
N ASN A 181 6.32 2.49 -16.17
CA ASN A 181 6.29 1.05 -15.90
C ASN A 181 7.33 0.25 -16.71
N VAL A 182 8.21 0.92 -17.44
CA VAL A 182 9.39 0.31 -18.06
C VAL A 182 10.64 0.54 -17.19
N PRO A 183 11.70 -0.25 -17.37
CA PRO A 183 12.99 0.07 -16.77
C PRO A 183 13.44 1.45 -17.23
N GLY A 184 13.64 2.35 -16.29
CA GLY A 184 13.98 3.74 -16.53
C GLY A 184 14.55 4.37 -15.28
N GLY A 185 15.05 5.58 -15.43
CA GLY A 185 15.66 6.34 -14.36
C GLY A 185 14.77 7.46 -13.84
N ASP A 186 15.39 8.61 -13.72
CA ASP A 186 14.75 9.85 -13.30
C ASP A 186 13.91 10.45 -14.41
N GLY A 187 12.78 11.06 -14.07
CA GLY A 187 11.96 11.75 -15.04
C GLY A 187 10.57 12.13 -14.54
N VAL A 188 9.93 13.08 -15.24
CA VAL A 188 8.56 13.48 -15.01
C VAL A 188 7.64 12.83 -16.04
N GLY A 189 6.50 12.31 -15.60
CA GLY A 189 5.57 11.65 -16.50
C GLY A 189 4.19 11.42 -15.90
N ARG A 190 3.30 10.88 -16.74
CA ARG A 190 1.93 10.55 -16.37
C ARG A 190 1.88 9.30 -15.52
N ILE A 191 1.05 9.32 -14.49
CA ILE A 191 0.89 8.21 -13.55
C ILE A 191 0.07 7.08 -14.19
N PRO A 192 0.58 5.83 -14.25
CA PRO A 192 -0.23 4.66 -14.57
C PRO A 192 -1.20 4.38 -13.42
N ARG A 193 -2.49 4.18 -13.73
CA ARG A 193 -3.57 4.03 -12.75
C ARG A 193 -4.44 2.82 -13.08
N ASN A 194 -4.84 2.05 -12.07
CA ASN A 194 -5.81 0.98 -12.22
C ASN A 194 -7.25 1.53 -12.17
N VAL A 195 -7.60 2.33 -13.17
CA VAL A 195 -8.89 3.01 -13.30
C VAL A 195 -9.53 2.70 -14.64
N LEU A 196 -10.83 2.39 -14.63
CA LEU A 196 -11.64 2.24 -15.83
C LEU A 196 -12.95 3.00 -15.65
N HIS A 197 -13.27 3.92 -16.57
CA HIS A 197 -14.49 4.74 -16.51
C HIS A 197 -14.72 5.44 -15.16
N GLY A 198 -13.66 5.95 -14.54
CA GLY A 198 -13.72 6.62 -13.24
C GLY A 198 -13.89 5.71 -12.04
N ILE A 199 -13.84 4.39 -12.23
CA ILE A 199 -13.95 3.37 -11.19
C ILE A 199 -12.56 2.83 -10.83
N ARG A 200 -12.30 2.73 -9.53
CA ARG A 200 -11.12 2.06 -8.97
C ARG A 200 -11.23 0.57 -9.17
N MET A 201 -10.42 0.03 -10.06
CA MET A 201 -10.38 -1.39 -10.37
C MET A 201 -9.54 -2.14 -9.34
N ASN A 202 -10.13 -2.36 -8.14
CA ASN A 202 -9.47 -3.08 -7.07
C ASN A 202 -9.42 -4.60 -7.36
N THR A 203 -8.58 -5.34 -6.62
CA THR A 203 -8.35 -6.77 -6.89
C THR A 203 -9.54 -7.66 -6.58
N GLY A 204 -10.48 -7.23 -5.75
CA GLY A 204 -11.77 -7.91 -5.58
C GLY A 204 -12.59 -7.89 -6.87
N MET A 205 -12.62 -6.73 -7.56
CA MET A 205 -13.33 -6.57 -8.84
C MET A 205 -12.61 -7.25 -10.00
N THR A 206 -11.27 -7.19 -10.03
CA THR A 206 -10.50 -7.65 -11.20
C THR A 206 -10.16 -9.13 -11.15
N TYR A 207 -9.93 -9.71 -9.98
CA TYR A 207 -9.56 -11.11 -9.83
C TYR A 207 -10.68 -11.98 -9.28
N ILE A 208 -11.27 -11.58 -8.15
CA ILE A 208 -12.21 -12.44 -7.43
C ILE A 208 -13.56 -12.50 -8.12
N ALA A 209 -14.06 -11.41 -8.70
CA ALA A 209 -15.35 -11.42 -9.41
C ALA A 209 -15.40 -12.49 -10.51
N ALA A 210 -14.32 -12.63 -11.29
CA ALA A 210 -14.23 -13.66 -12.32
C ALA A 210 -14.00 -15.07 -11.73
N ALA A 211 -13.18 -15.19 -10.67
CA ALA A 211 -12.86 -16.48 -10.07
C ALA A 211 -14.04 -17.14 -9.35
N ARG A 212 -15.01 -16.35 -8.86
CA ARG A 212 -16.19 -16.86 -8.12
C ARG A 212 -17.06 -17.85 -8.88
N SER A 213 -16.99 -17.88 -10.21
CA SER A 213 -17.71 -18.87 -11.02
C SER A 213 -17.12 -20.29 -10.92
N ARG A 214 -15.91 -20.43 -10.39
CA ARG A 214 -15.23 -21.71 -10.24
C ARG A 214 -15.74 -22.44 -9.00
N PRO A 215 -16.03 -23.76 -9.07
CA PRO A 215 -16.57 -24.51 -7.94
C PRO A 215 -15.58 -24.78 -6.81
N ASN A 216 -14.28 -24.60 -7.08
CA ASN A 216 -13.17 -24.93 -6.19
C ASN A 216 -12.59 -23.73 -5.43
N ILE A 217 -13.21 -22.55 -5.50
CA ILE A 217 -12.87 -21.40 -4.67
C ILE A 217 -14.05 -21.00 -3.78
N THR A 218 -13.78 -20.79 -2.51
CA THR A 218 -14.73 -20.22 -1.56
C THR A 218 -14.16 -18.92 -0.98
N VAL A 219 -14.95 -17.86 -0.98
CA VAL A 219 -14.57 -16.55 -0.42
C VAL A 219 -15.49 -16.26 0.76
N LEU A 220 -14.91 -16.01 1.93
CA LEU A 220 -15.65 -15.70 3.15
C LEU A 220 -15.22 -14.33 3.69
N GLY A 221 -16.09 -13.35 3.54
CA GLY A 221 -15.99 -12.06 4.23
C GLY A 221 -16.39 -12.14 5.70
N ASN A 222 -16.21 -11.04 6.44
CA ASN A 222 -16.49 -10.94 7.87
C ASN A 222 -15.87 -12.09 8.70
N THR A 223 -14.75 -12.62 8.21
CA THR A 223 -14.04 -13.77 8.80
C THR A 223 -12.65 -13.31 9.28
N PHE A 224 -12.58 -13.00 10.56
CA PHE A 224 -11.38 -12.49 11.21
C PHE A 224 -10.53 -13.64 11.74
N VAL A 225 -9.42 -13.95 11.05
CA VAL A 225 -8.45 -14.96 11.50
C VAL A 225 -7.68 -14.43 12.69
N GLN A 226 -7.64 -15.23 13.76
CA GLN A 226 -7.03 -14.90 15.06
C GLN A 226 -5.65 -15.51 15.20
N ARG A 227 -5.46 -16.74 14.72
CA ARG A 227 -4.15 -17.43 14.73
C ARG A 227 -4.10 -18.56 13.70
N VAL A 228 -2.90 -18.95 13.32
CA VAL A 228 -2.59 -20.21 12.62
C VAL A 228 -2.49 -21.30 13.66
N LEU A 229 -3.02 -22.48 13.34
CA LEU A 229 -2.98 -23.68 14.19
C LEU A 229 -1.83 -24.58 13.78
N PHE A 230 -1.11 -25.13 14.75
CA PHE A 230 0.04 -25.97 14.54
C PHE A 230 -0.10 -27.34 15.21
N GLN A 231 0.49 -28.35 14.56
CA GLN A 231 0.84 -29.64 15.17
C GLN A 231 2.37 -29.78 15.14
N GLY A 232 3.02 -29.58 16.29
CA GLY A 232 4.45 -29.34 16.32
C GLY A 232 4.80 -28.05 15.57
N THR A 233 5.64 -28.16 14.54
CA THR A 233 5.99 -27.03 13.65
C THR A 233 5.18 -26.99 12.35
N ARG A 234 4.23 -27.92 12.13
CA ARG A 234 3.42 -27.97 10.92
C ARG A 234 2.13 -27.19 11.08
N ALA A 235 1.87 -26.22 10.22
CA ALA A 235 0.59 -25.53 10.12
C ALA A 235 -0.51 -26.50 9.63
N THR A 236 -1.66 -26.49 10.29
CA THR A 236 -2.78 -27.41 10.03
C THR A 236 -4.09 -26.71 9.70
N GLY A 237 -4.14 -25.39 9.85
CA GLY A 237 -5.32 -24.59 9.62
C GLY A 237 -5.28 -23.25 10.36
N VAL A 238 -6.44 -22.66 10.55
CA VAL A 238 -6.60 -21.38 11.22
C VAL A 238 -7.79 -21.37 12.16
N GLU A 239 -7.66 -20.61 13.25
CA GLU A 239 -8.77 -20.21 14.12
C GLU A 239 -9.24 -18.82 13.73
N ALA A 240 -10.55 -18.64 13.62
CA ALA A 240 -11.16 -17.39 13.18
C ALA A 240 -12.46 -17.08 13.91
N VAL A 241 -12.93 -15.85 13.75
CA VAL A 241 -14.29 -15.44 14.12
C VAL A 241 -15.02 -15.06 12.83
N GLN A 242 -16.08 -15.78 12.49
CA GLN A 242 -16.95 -15.53 11.34
C GLN A 242 -18.30 -15.02 11.83
N ASP A 243 -18.70 -13.83 11.40
CA ASP A 243 -19.94 -13.19 11.82
C ASP A 243 -20.17 -13.23 13.34
N GLY A 244 -19.09 -13.03 14.13
CA GLY A 244 -19.11 -13.02 15.59
C GLY A 244 -19.06 -14.41 16.26
N ARG A 245 -18.90 -15.49 15.50
CA ARG A 245 -18.83 -16.87 16.04
C ARG A 245 -17.45 -17.48 15.82
N PRO A 246 -16.87 -18.15 16.83
CA PRO A 246 -15.63 -18.89 16.65
C PRO A 246 -15.81 -20.00 15.60
N VAL A 247 -14.79 -20.17 14.76
CA VAL A 247 -14.75 -21.19 13.72
C VAL A 247 -13.30 -21.62 13.49
N THR A 248 -13.12 -22.89 13.12
CA THR A 248 -11.81 -23.42 12.72
C THR A 248 -11.89 -23.97 11.30
N PHE A 249 -10.87 -23.67 10.51
CA PHE A 249 -10.71 -24.20 9.16
C PHE A 249 -9.40 -24.99 9.09
N SER A 250 -9.46 -26.21 8.54
CA SER A 250 -8.29 -27.08 8.36
C SER A 250 -7.80 -27.06 6.92
N ALA A 251 -6.48 -27.04 6.72
CA ALA A 251 -5.86 -27.04 5.40
C ALA A 251 -4.55 -27.84 5.36
N ALA A 252 -4.14 -28.22 4.14
CA ALA A 252 -2.81 -28.77 3.91
C ALA A 252 -1.73 -27.67 3.95
N GLU A 253 -2.07 -26.46 3.46
CA GLU A 253 -1.20 -25.29 3.47
C GLU A 253 -1.98 -24.02 3.86
N VAL A 254 -1.36 -23.15 4.65
CA VAL A 254 -1.87 -21.80 5.01
C VAL A 254 -0.96 -20.75 4.40
N ILE A 255 -1.53 -19.73 3.73
CA ILE A 255 -0.78 -18.62 3.14
C ILE A 255 -1.28 -17.32 3.76
N LEU A 256 -0.41 -16.61 4.46
CA LEU A 256 -0.72 -15.31 5.02
C LEU A 256 -0.58 -14.22 3.94
N SER A 257 -1.64 -13.48 3.72
CA SER A 257 -1.73 -12.34 2.78
C SER A 257 -2.44 -11.15 3.44
N ALA A 258 -2.23 -11.02 4.76
CA ALA A 258 -2.91 -10.04 5.61
C ALA A 258 -2.25 -8.65 5.57
N GLY A 259 -1.21 -8.47 4.75
CA GLY A 259 -0.48 -7.23 4.54
C GLY A 259 0.58 -6.95 5.59
N ALA A 260 1.49 -6.03 5.28
CA ALA A 260 2.71 -5.77 6.04
C ALA A 260 2.51 -5.40 7.53
N ILE A 261 1.29 -5.08 7.96
CA ILE A 261 0.99 -4.81 9.37
C ILE A 261 0.36 -6.04 10.07
N LYS A 262 -0.62 -6.68 9.42
CA LYS A 262 -1.34 -7.78 10.07
C LYS A 262 -0.65 -9.12 9.93
N THR A 263 0.17 -9.32 8.90
CA THR A 263 0.93 -10.57 8.72
C THR A 263 1.93 -10.81 9.86
N PRO A 264 2.86 -9.88 10.21
CA PRO A 264 3.73 -10.08 11.36
C PRO A 264 2.95 -10.17 12.69
N HIS A 265 1.87 -9.41 12.82
CA HIS A 265 1.00 -9.49 14.00
C HIS A 265 0.39 -10.89 14.13
N LEU A 266 -0.11 -11.48 13.03
CA LEU A 266 -0.70 -12.82 13.03
C LEU A 266 0.35 -13.91 13.25
N LEU A 267 1.56 -13.77 12.67
CA LEU A 267 2.69 -14.66 12.95
C LEU A 267 3.00 -14.70 14.45
N MET A 268 3.14 -13.53 15.09
CA MET A 268 3.41 -13.44 16.51
C MET A 268 2.29 -14.05 17.38
N LEU A 269 1.03 -13.76 17.08
CA LEU A 269 -0.13 -14.36 17.78
C LEU A 269 -0.21 -15.87 17.60
N SER A 270 0.45 -16.41 16.57
CA SER A 270 0.51 -17.83 16.27
C SER A 270 1.77 -18.52 16.83
N GLY A 271 2.58 -17.81 17.62
CA GLY A 271 3.80 -18.35 18.23
C GLY A 271 5.05 -18.28 17.34
N ILE A 272 5.04 -17.50 16.26
CA ILE A 272 6.19 -17.30 15.36
C ILE A 272 6.64 -15.84 15.48
N GLY A 273 7.81 -15.61 16.06
CA GLY A 273 8.34 -14.27 16.30
C GLY A 273 9.46 -14.26 17.33
N PRO A 274 9.93 -13.08 17.76
CA PRO A 274 10.97 -12.98 18.79
C PRO A 274 10.53 -13.66 20.09
N ALA A 275 11.18 -14.75 20.48
CA ALA A 275 10.74 -15.63 21.55
C ALA A 275 10.55 -14.93 22.90
N ALA A 276 11.42 -13.97 23.24
CA ALA A 276 11.29 -13.20 24.49
C ALA A 276 9.98 -12.39 24.49
N HIS A 277 9.71 -11.67 23.38
CA HIS A 277 8.51 -10.86 23.21
C HIS A 277 7.21 -11.69 23.25
N LEU A 278 7.22 -12.88 22.63
CA LEU A 278 6.06 -13.79 22.67
C LEU A 278 5.74 -14.22 24.11
N ARG A 279 6.77 -14.61 24.88
CA ARG A 279 6.60 -15.03 26.28
C ARG A 279 6.10 -13.90 27.18
N GLU A 280 6.55 -12.65 26.96
CA GLU A 280 6.04 -11.46 27.67
C GLU A 280 4.52 -11.29 27.52
N HIS A 281 3.96 -11.75 26.38
CA HIS A 281 2.53 -11.69 26.09
C HIS A 281 1.78 -13.01 26.34
N GLY A 282 2.42 -13.99 27.00
CA GLY A 282 1.81 -15.28 27.33
C GLY A 282 1.55 -16.18 26.14
N ILE A 283 2.32 -16.02 25.05
CA ILE A 283 2.18 -16.82 23.83
C ILE A 283 3.27 -17.90 23.80
N ASP A 284 2.84 -19.15 23.60
CA ASP A 284 3.74 -20.28 23.43
C ASP A 284 4.55 -20.14 22.14
N VAL A 285 5.86 -20.38 22.23
CA VAL A 285 6.77 -20.25 21.09
C VAL A 285 6.74 -21.51 20.25
N VAL A 286 6.23 -21.42 19.03
CA VAL A 286 6.30 -22.48 18.02
C VAL A 286 7.66 -22.41 17.31
N HIS A 287 8.09 -21.21 16.92
CA HIS A 287 9.39 -20.96 16.30
C HIS A 287 9.93 -19.57 16.65
N ASP A 288 11.18 -19.54 17.12
CA ASP A 288 11.88 -18.28 17.38
C ASP A 288 12.33 -17.66 16.05
N SER A 289 11.67 -16.59 15.64
CA SER A 289 11.92 -15.86 14.38
C SER A 289 12.12 -14.38 14.70
N PRO A 290 13.36 -13.97 15.02
CA PRO A 290 13.63 -12.61 15.51
C PRO A 290 13.34 -11.50 14.52
N GLY A 291 13.26 -11.80 13.21
CA GLY A 291 12.94 -10.82 12.16
C GLY A 291 11.47 -10.46 12.05
N VAL A 292 10.56 -11.22 12.64
CA VAL A 292 9.11 -10.93 12.56
C VAL A 292 8.80 -9.58 13.22
N GLY A 293 8.23 -8.67 12.44
CA GLY A 293 7.89 -7.32 12.87
C GLY A 293 9.07 -6.34 12.92
N GLN A 294 10.28 -6.77 12.60
CA GLN A 294 11.48 -5.94 12.65
C GLN A 294 11.82 -5.34 11.27
N GLY A 295 12.60 -4.25 11.27
CA GLY A 295 13.11 -3.64 10.05
C GLY A 295 12.03 -3.04 9.14
N VAL A 296 10.85 -2.75 9.66
CA VAL A 296 9.72 -2.20 8.89
C VAL A 296 10.14 -0.93 8.18
N LYS A 297 9.89 -0.86 6.87
CA LYS A 297 10.10 0.32 6.04
C LYS A 297 8.76 0.88 5.59
N ASP A 298 8.71 2.20 5.42
CA ASP A 298 7.54 2.91 4.90
C ASP A 298 8.01 4.27 4.38
N HIS A 299 7.55 4.69 3.24
CA HIS A 299 7.98 5.95 2.62
C HIS A 299 7.49 7.17 3.40
N PRO A 300 8.38 7.96 4.02
CA PRO A 300 8.01 9.22 4.65
C PRO A 300 7.66 10.26 3.61
N VAL A 301 6.60 11.03 3.86
CA VAL A 301 6.15 12.09 2.96
C VAL A 301 5.92 13.39 3.69
N ILE A 302 6.08 14.48 2.95
CA ILE A 302 5.70 15.83 3.36
C ILE A 302 4.64 16.35 2.39
N PHE A 303 3.63 17.05 2.90
CA PHE A 303 2.62 17.70 2.09
C PHE A 303 2.91 19.21 2.03
N VAL A 304 3.36 19.69 0.88
CA VAL A 304 3.50 21.13 0.59
C VAL A 304 2.14 21.64 0.15
N ASN A 305 1.52 22.46 0.98
CA ASN A 305 0.22 23.04 0.68
C ASN A 305 0.38 24.29 -0.20
N PHE A 306 -0.45 24.40 -1.24
CA PHE A 306 -0.50 25.56 -2.11
C PHE A 306 -1.93 25.89 -2.54
N GLN A 307 -2.13 27.11 -2.98
CA GLN A 307 -3.40 27.63 -3.52
C GLN A 307 -3.18 28.12 -4.95
N ILE A 308 -4.21 28.02 -5.75
CA ILE A 308 -4.26 28.53 -7.13
C ILE A 308 -5.54 29.35 -7.31
N ARG A 309 -5.62 30.14 -8.39
CA ARG A 309 -6.90 30.69 -8.83
C ARG A 309 -7.77 29.54 -9.34
N GLU A 310 -8.88 29.26 -8.66
CA GLU A 310 -9.78 28.14 -9.02
C GLU A 310 -10.79 28.48 -10.15
N ASP A 311 -10.97 29.74 -10.49
CA ASP A 311 -11.98 30.18 -11.45
C ASP A 311 -11.73 29.59 -12.84
N GLY A 312 -12.69 28.79 -13.30
CA GLY A 312 -12.66 28.17 -14.63
C GLY A 312 -11.79 26.91 -14.76
N LEU A 313 -11.17 26.42 -13.70
CA LEU A 313 -10.40 25.18 -13.77
C LEU A 313 -11.28 23.92 -13.69
N PRO A 314 -11.01 22.88 -14.48
CA PRO A 314 -11.77 21.64 -14.45
C PRO A 314 -11.53 20.91 -13.12
N ILE A 315 -12.53 20.15 -12.68
CA ILE A 315 -12.37 19.17 -11.60
C ILE A 315 -12.43 17.79 -12.26
N PRO A 316 -11.41 16.94 -12.10
CA PRO A 316 -11.46 15.58 -12.64
C PRO A 316 -12.73 14.85 -12.20
N ALA A 317 -13.46 14.26 -13.15
CA ALA A 317 -14.74 13.60 -12.88
C ALA A 317 -14.61 12.40 -11.94
N ASP A 318 -13.45 11.75 -11.95
CA ASP A 318 -13.07 10.64 -11.09
C ASP A 318 -12.39 11.07 -9.77
N LEU A 319 -12.30 12.39 -9.53
CA LEU A 319 -11.68 12.99 -8.34
C LEU A 319 -10.21 12.58 -8.11
N GLN A 320 -9.52 12.13 -9.14
CA GLN A 320 -8.11 11.71 -9.01
C GLN A 320 -7.24 12.86 -8.52
N PRO A 321 -6.55 12.69 -7.38
CA PRO A 321 -5.75 13.78 -6.81
C PRO A 321 -4.46 14.04 -7.57
N PHE A 322 -3.89 13.04 -8.24
CA PHE A 322 -2.60 13.14 -8.92
C PHE A 322 -2.66 12.53 -10.32
N GLU A 323 -2.13 13.23 -11.32
CA GLU A 323 -2.07 12.79 -12.72
C GLU A 323 -0.65 12.58 -13.21
N THR A 324 0.31 13.28 -12.60
CA THR A 324 1.73 13.30 -12.98
C THR A 324 2.63 13.15 -11.76
N CYS A 325 3.80 12.56 -11.96
CA CYS A 325 4.84 12.50 -10.93
C CYS A 325 6.24 12.71 -11.53
N LEU A 326 7.13 13.27 -10.72
CA LEU A 326 8.56 13.26 -10.92
C LEU A 326 9.17 12.24 -9.97
N ASN A 327 9.96 11.30 -10.52
CA ASN A 327 10.89 10.50 -9.74
C ASN A 327 12.30 10.94 -10.12
N TYR A 328 13.19 11.10 -9.15
CA TYR A 328 14.55 11.51 -9.42
C TYR A 328 15.51 11.12 -8.30
N THR A 329 16.79 11.18 -8.59
CA THR A 329 17.88 10.91 -7.64
C THR A 329 18.20 12.17 -6.86
N ALA A 330 18.08 12.15 -5.54
CA ALA A 330 18.41 13.29 -4.70
C ALA A 330 19.91 13.66 -4.84
N PRO A 331 20.27 14.95 -4.81
CA PRO A 331 21.67 15.38 -4.86
C PRO A 331 22.53 14.64 -3.81
N GLY A 332 23.64 14.06 -4.25
CA GLY A 332 24.54 13.30 -3.38
C GLY A 332 24.05 11.91 -2.97
N SER A 333 22.88 11.46 -3.42
CA SER A 333 22.42 10.10 -3.22
C SER A 333 23.14 9.13 -4.17
N ASN A 334 23.45 7.94 -3.68
CA ASN A 334 23.96 6.82 -4.47
C ASN A 334 22.85 5.81 -4.84
N VAL A 335 21.59 6.14 -4.55
CA VAL A 335 20.41 5.34 -4.87
C VAL A 335 19.59 6.08 -5.92
N THR A 336 19.48 5.50 -7.12
CA THR A 336 18.70 6.08 -8.24
C THR A 336 17.24 6.18 -7.90
N SER A 337 16.58 7.28 -8.32
CA SER A 337 15.15 7.52 -8.15
C SER A 337 14.67 7.34 -6.70
N ASP A 338 15.46 7.82 -5.73
CA ASP A 338 15.21 7.65 -4.30
C ASP A 338 14.21 8.66 -3.71
N VAL A 339 13.75 9.60 -4.51
CA VAL A 339 12.74 10.60 -4.12
C VAL A 339 11.68 10.80 -5.20
N HIS A 340 10.48 11.25 -4.77
CA HIS A 340 9.43 11.60 -5.72
C HIS A 340 8.68 12.87 -5.34
N LEU A 341 8.06 13.50 -6.35
CA LEU A 341 7.08 14.59 -6.22
C LEU A 341 5.80 14.23 -6.98
N LEU A 342 4.64 14.42 -6.32
CA LEU A 342 3.33 14.30 -6.96
C LEU A 342 2.56 15.61 -6.77
N CYS A 343 2.24 16.29 -7.88
CA CYS A 343 1.50 17.54 -7.80
C CYS A 343 0.00 17.30 -7.83
N GLY A 344 -0.69 17.71 -6.76
CA GLY A 344 -2.11 17.48 -6.58
C GLY A 344 -2.98 18.47 -7.36
N VAL A 345 -4.02 17.95 -8.02
CA VAL A 345 -5.00 18.71 -8.81
C VAL A 345 -6.36 18.81 -8.14
N VAL A 346 -6.58 18.06 -7.07
CA VAL A 346 -7.82 18.04 -6.27
C VAL A 346 -7.48 18.16 -4.80
N SER A 347 -8.17 19.04 -4.08
CA SER A 347 -7.97 19.17 -2.65
C SER A 347 -8.47 17.95 -1.88
N TYR A 348 -7.82 17.62 -0.76
CA TYR A 348 -8.18 16.48 0.08
C TYR A 348 -9.64 16.53 0.54
N SER A 349 -10.17 17.72 0.85
CA SER A 349 -11.57 17.88 1.25
C SER A 349 -12.57 17.42 0.17
N ARG A 350 -12.22 17.56 -1.10
CA ARG A 350 -13.07 17.10 -2.21
C ARG A 350 -13.01 15.58 -2.33
N THR A 351 -11.83 14.96 -2.17
CA THR A 351 -11.67 13.50 -2.26
C THR A 351 -12.37 12.75 -1.14
N ILE A 352 -12.38 13.27 0.11
CA ILE A 352 -13.08 12.62 1.23
C ILE A 352 -14.60 12.81 1.21
N ARG A 353 -15.11 13.87 0.56
CA ARG A 353 -16.56 14.13 0.45
C ARG A 353 -17.22 13.36 -0.67
N ALA A 354 -16.46 12.72 -1.56
CA ALA A 354 -16.92 11.95 -2.72
C ALA A 354 -18.12 12.59 -3.45
N ARG A 355 -18.09 13.93 -3.67
CA ARG A 355 -19.17 14.65 -4.33
C ARG A 355 -19.20 14.30 -5.81
N ASN A 356 -20.38 14.01 -6.34
CA ASN A 356 -20.59 13.86 -7.77
C ASN A 356 -20.12 15.12 -8.52
N ALA A 357 -19.71 14.95 -9.77
CA ALA A 357 -19.43 16.05 -10.69
C ALA A 357 -20.60 17.04 -10.82
N SER A 358 -21.84 16.61 -10.50
CA SER A 358 -23.05 17.44 -10.44
C SER A 358 -23.25 18.17 -9.10
N GLY A 359 -22.31 18.12 -8.17
CA GLY A 359 -22.36 18.84 -6.88
C GLY A 359 -23.36 18.30 -5.85
N LYS A 360 -24.17 17.26 -6.20
CA LYS A 360 -25.08 16.64 -5.25
C LYS A 360 -24.33 15.65 -4.37
N ALA A 361 -24.44 15.79 -3.04
CA ALA A 361 -23.89 14.83 -2.08
C ALA A 361 -24.53 13.45 -2.33
N ALA A 362 -23.78 12.54 -2.96
CA ALA A 362 -24.31 11.24 -3.36
C ALA A 362 -24.62 10.34 -2.16
N VAL A 363 -23.95 10.55 -1.03
CA VAL A 363 -24.12 9.80 0.22
C VAL A 363 -23.69 10.67 1.39
N LEU A 364 -24.42 10.66 2.51
CA LEU A 364 -23.89 11.18 3.77
C LEU A 364 -22.57 10.45 4.06
N PRO A 365 -21.44 11.17 4.24
CA PRO A 365 -20.16 10.55 4.54
C PRO A 365 -20.28 9.56 5.69
N SER A 366 -19.61 8.41 5.58
CA SER A 366 -19.70 7.33 6.58
C SER A 366 -19.37 7.78 8.01
N TYR A 367 -18.50 8.79 8.18
CA TYR A 367 -18.18 9.39 9.47
C TYR A 367 -19.38 10.13 10.11
N LEU A 368 -20.31 10.67 9.31
CA LEU A 368 -21.56 11.26 9.82
C LEU A 368 -22.60 10.19 10.15
N ARG A 369 -22.52 9.02 9.53
CA ARG A 369 -23.40 7.87 9.83
C ARG A 369 -22.98 7.14 11.11
N ARG A 370 -21.69 7.25 11.51
CA ARG A 370 -21.10 6.58 12.68
C ARG A 370 -20.31 7.55 13.55
N PRO A 371 -20.95 8.60 14.10
CA PRO A 371 -20.25 9.69 14.80
C PRO A 371 -19.45 9.19 16.01
N LEU A 372 -19.96 8.22 16.76
CA LEU A 372 -19.25 7.66 17.93
C LEU A 372 -17.97 6.92 17.54
N ALA A 373 -17.99 6.15 16.45
CA ALA A 373 -16.81 5.46 15.95
C ALA A 373 -15.76 6.46 15.46
N THR A 374 -16.18 7.52 14.78
CA THR A 374 -15.31 8.60 14.32
C THR A 374 -14.68 9.35 15.49
N VAL A 375 -15.47 9.75 16.49
CA VAL A 375 -14.96 10.43 17.68
C VAL A 375 -13.96 9.53 18.43
N ARG A 376 -14.28 8.25 18.60
CA ARG A 376 -13.36 7.29 19.24
C ARG A 376 -12.07 7.08 18.45
N ALA A 377 -12.12 7.10 17.10
CA ALA A 377 -10.92 7.02 16.27
C ALA A 377 -10.09 8.30 16.33
N LEU A 378 -10.72 9.47 16.31
CA LEU A 378 -10.06 10.77 16.39
C LEU A 378 -9.46 11.03 17.79
N SER A 379 -10.08 10.52 18.88
CA SER A 379 -9.54 10.69 20.23
C SER A 379 -8.19 9.98 20.45
N ARG A 380 -7.81 9.07 19.57
CA ARG A 380 -6.50 8.41 19.57
C ARG A 380 -5.41 9.24 18.89
N LEU A 381 -5.77 10.36 18.26
CA LEU A 381 -4.87 11.28 17.55
C LEU A 381 -4.65 12.55 18.36
N GLN A 382 -3.52 13.23 18.11
CA GLN A 382 -3.24 14.51 18.75
C GLN A 382 -4.22 15.59 18.29
N PRO A 383 -4.90 16.34 19.19
CA PRO A 383 -5.91 17.34 18.83
C PRO A 383 -5.38 18.42 17.86
N GLY A 384 -4.14 18.86 18.05
CA GLY A 384 -3.49 19.86 17.18
C GLY A 384 -3.36 19.40 15.72
N MET A 385 -3.10 18.10 15.49
CA MET A 385 -3.01 17.52 14.16
C MET A 385 -4.37 17.51 13.47
N VAL A 386 -5.42 17.12 14.19
CA VAL A 386 -6.80 17.11 13.66
C VAL A 386 -7.24 18.49 13.26
N LEU A 387 -6.98 19.50 14.10
CA LEU A 387 -7.32 20.89 13.83
C LEU A 387 -6.56 21.47 12.63
N LYS A 388 -5.24 21.18 12.54
CA LYS A 388 -4.41 21.58 11.41
C LYS A 388 -4.94 20.98 10.10
N GLN A 389 -5.17 19.68 10.07
CA GLN A 389 -5.70 18.99 8.89
C GLN A 389 -7.05 19.56 8.45
N ALA A 390 -7.92 19.90 9.41
CA ALA A 390 -9.21 20.53 9.11
C ALA A 390 -9.06 21.93 8.46
N ARG A 391 -8.07 22.72 8.85
CA ARG A 391 -7.79 24.04 8.26
C ARG A 391 -7.21 23.97 6.86
N GLU A 392 -6.39 22.96 6.59
CA GLU A 392 -5.62 22.79 5.34
C GLU A 392 -6.37 22.00 4.26
N GLN A 393 -7.52 21.40 4.57
CA GLN A 393 -8.30 20.52 3.68
C GLN A 393 -8.71 21.14 2.34
N GLY A 394 -8.81 22.47 2.27
CA GLY A 394 -9.18 23.20 1.05
C GLY A 394 -8.03 23.43 0.08
N ASN A 395 -6.78 23.30 0.53
CA ASN A 395 -5.60 23.54 -0.28
C ASN A 395 -5.34 22.37 -1.23
N LEU A 396 -4.68 22.66 -2.36
CA LEU A 396 -3.98 21.63 -3.14
C LEU A 396 -2.69 21.26 -2.41
N THR A 397 -2.18 20.09 -2.72
CA THR A 397 -0.97 19.58 -2.07
C THR A 397 0.00 19.01 -3.10
N MET A 398 1.29 19.35 -2.97
CA MET A 398 2.36 18.57 -3.60
C MET A 398 2.90 17.60 -2.55
N LEU A 399 2.82 16.31 -2.85
CA LEU A 399 3.40 15.26 -2.04
C LEU A 399 4.88 15.17 -2.36
N VAL A 400 5.72 15.27 -1.33
CA VAL A 400 7.18 15.22 -1.38
C VAL A 400 7.61 13.99 -0.62
N GLY A 401 8.07 12.95 -1.31
CA GLY A 401 8.34 11.63 -0.73
C GLY A 401 9.80 11.22 -0.83
N LEU A 402 10.25 10.45 0.16
CA LEU A 402 11.49 9.70 0.15
C LEU A 402 11.13 8.23 -0.10
N GLU A 403 11.65 7.68 -1.20
CA GLU A 403 11.30 6.33 -1.69
C GLU A 403 12.35 5.27 -1.32
N ALA A 404 13.51 5.68 -0.84
CA ALA A 404 14.57 4.80 -0.38
C ALA A 404 15.10 5.29 0.98
N GLU A 405 14.22 5.26 1.97
CA GLU A 405 14.56 5.58 3.34
C GLU A 405 15.53 4.54 3.91
N LYS A 406 16.46 5.00 4.74
CA LYS A 406 17.38 4.13 5.51
C LYS A 406 16.88 3.87 6.92
N SER A 407 15.96 4.69 7.41
CA SER A 407 15.28 4.50 8.68
C SER A 407 14.40 3.26 8.64
N THR A 408 14.33 2.54 9.75
CA THR A 408 13.49 1.36 9.90
C THR A 408 12.67 1.43 11.18
N GLY A 409 11.53 0.75 11.17
CA GLY A 409 10.60 0.70 12.27
C GLY A 409 10.35 -0.72 12.80
N VAL A 410 9.36 -0.83 13.67
CA VAL A 410 8.97 -2.09 14.34
C VAL A 410 7.46 -2.19 14.42
N ILE A 411 6.95 -3.41 14.18
CA ILE A 411 5.59 -3.82 14.52
C ILE A 411 5.68 -4.86 15.63
N ALA A 412 4.97 -4.64 16.75
CA ALA A 412 5.04 -5.49 17.93
C ALA A 412 3.65 -5.77 18.50
N LEU A 413 3.50 -6.82 19.29
CA LEU A 413 2.30 -7.06 20.07
C LEU A 413 2.15 -6.00 21.16
N LYS A 414 0.91 -5.70 21.53
CA LYS A 414 0.55 -5.00 22.76
C LYS A 414 -0.01 -5.95 23.80
N SER A 415 -0.58 -7.07 23.36
CA SER A 415 -1.08 -8.16 24.19
C SER A 415 -1.23 -9.45 23.37
N GLY A 416 -1.59 -10.55 24.02
CA GLY A 416 -1.98 -11.80 23.37
C GLY A 416 -3.41 -11.82 22.82
N ASP A 417 -4.18 -10.73 22.97
CA ASP A 417 -5.55 -10.63 22.42
C ASP A 417 -5.51 -10.30 20.92
N PRO A 418 -6.00 -11.19 20.03
CA PRO A 418 -6.04 -10.96 18.59
C PRO A 418 -6.86 -9.72 18.17
N ALA A 419 -7.81 -9.29 19.00
CA ALA A 419 -8.65 -8.12 18.75
C ALA A 419 -7.91 -6.80 19.01
N GLU A 420 -6.85 -6.81 19.81
CA GLU A 420 -6.02 -5.64 20.03
C GLU A 420 -5.11 -5.38 18.81
N LEU A 421 -5.07 -4.12 18.37
CA LEU A 421 -4.24 -3.72 17.24
C LEU A 421 -2.76 -3.64 17.66
N PRO A 422 -1.81 -4.02 16.77
CA PRO A 422 -0.39 -4.00 17.11
C PRO A 422 0.13 -2.59 17.41
N ALA A 423 1.24 -2.53 18.13
CA ALA A 423 2.08 -1.34 18.18
C ALA A 423 2.79 -1.18 16.83
N ILE A 424 2.77 0.04 16.28
CA ILE A 424 3.41 0.38 15.01
C ILE A 424 4.31 1.57 15.27
N ASN A 425 5.61 1.39 15.12
CA ASN A 425 6.58 2.47 15.13
C ASN A 425 7.31 2.44 13.77
N LEU A 426 7.19 3.49 12.97
CA LEU A 426 7.80 3.57 11.66
C LEU A 426 9.24 4.11 11.69
N GLY A 427 9.68 4.66 12.81
CA GLY A 427 11.06 5.05 13.05
C GLY A 427 11.59 6.13 12.09
N TYR A 428 10.72 6.94 11.48
CA TYR A 428 11.13 7.93 10.48
C TYR A 428 12.20 8.88 11.00
N LEU A 429 13.13 9.25 10.13
CA LEU A 429 14.24 10.17 10.41
C LEU A 429 15.18 9.69 11.52
N ALA A 430 15.18 8.40 11.86
CA ALA A 430 16.14 7.80 12.78
C ALA A 430 17.53 7.70 12.15
N HIS A 431 17.60 7.45 10.83
CA HIS A 431 18.85 7.46 10.09
C HIS A 431 19.22 8.89 9.65
N PRO A 432 20.46 9.35 9.86
CA PRO A 432 20.87 10.73 9.60
C PRO A 432 20.77 11.16 8.13
N ASP A 433 20.85 10.23 7.16
CA ASP A 433 20.82 10.54 5.73
C ASP A 433 19.40 10.85 5.20
N ASP A 434 18.34 10.50 5.92
CA ASP A 434 16.96 10.67 5.41
C ASP A 434 16.54 12.14 5.40
N LEU A 435 16.85 12.87 6.46
CA LEU A 435 16.44 14.25 6.63
C LEU A 435 17.06 15.23 5.61
N PRO A 436 18.37 15.16 5.28
CA PRO A 436 18.93 15.99 4.21
C PRO A 436 18.25 15.81 2.86
N ARG A 437 18.02 14.55 2.43
CA ARG A 437 17.33 14.26 1.16
C ARG A 437 15.90 14.81 1.14
N LEU A 438 15.16 14.72 2.24
CA LEU A 438 13.84 15.32 2.36
C LEU A 438 13.89 16.85 2.31
N ARG A 439 14.90 17.51 2.91
CA ARG A 439 15.07 18.97 2.82
C ARG A 439 15.29 19.43 1.38
N ASP A 440 16.18 18.75 0.65
CA ASP A 440 16.51 19.09 -0.73
C ASP A 440 15.31 18.87 -1.65
N ASN A 441 14.60 17.74 -1.48
CA ASN A 441 13.38 17.45 -2.21
C ASN A 441 12.28 18.50 -1.92
N LEU A 442 12.16 18.94 -0.66
CA LEU A 442 11.19 19.96 -0.27
C LEU A 442 11.51 21.34 -0.88
N ARG A 443 12.79 21.74 -0.93
CA ARG A 443 13.22 22.97 -1.60
C ARG A 443 12.93 22.93 -3.09
N LEU A 444 13.22 21.79 -3.74
CA LEU A 444 12.86 21.61 -5.14
C LEU A 444 11.35 21.75 -5.36
N ALA A 445 10.54 21.10 -4.53
CA ALA A 445 9.08 21.18 -4.64
C ALA A 445 8.56 22.64 -4.58
N VAL A 446 9.08 23.43 -3.63
CA VAL A 446 8.74 24.86 -3.53
C VAL A 446 9.21 25.62 -4.74
N SER A 447 10.45 25.43 -5.21
CA SER A 447 10.99 26.12 -6.39
C SER A 447 10.21 25.84 -7.66
N LEU A 448 9.72 24.60 -7.84
CA LEU A 448 8.87 24.23 -8.96
C LEU A 448 7.52 24.96 -8.91
N LEU A 449 6.87 25.04 -7.74
CA LEU A 449 5.61 25.76 -7.55
C LEU A 449 5.75 27.28 -7.75
N GLU A 450 6.93 27.84 -7.52
CA GLU A 450 7.25 29.27 -7.71
C GLU A 450 7.79 29.58 -9.12
N SER A 451 7.96 28.56 -9.97
CA SER A 451 8.50 28.69 -11.31
C SER A 451 7.59 29.50 -12.26
N PRO A 452 8.13 29.98 -13.39
CA PRO A 452 7.33 30.67 -14.42
C PRO A 452 6.13 29.87 -14.93
N SER A 453 6.23 28.53 -15.00
CA SER A 453 5.15 27.65 -15.46
C SER A 453 3.90 27.67 -14.57
N PHE A 454 4.05 28.01 -13.30
CA PHE A 454 2.92 28.13 -12.37
C PHE A 454 2.34 29.56 -12.24
N LYS A 455 2.97 30.59 -12.82
CA LYS A 455 2.47 31.96 -12.78
C LYS A 455 1.06 32.14 -13.38
N PRO A 456 0.69 31.48 -14.51
CA PRO A 456 -0.65 31.61 -15.05
C PRO A 456 -1.76 31.12 -14.11
N LEU A 457 -1.42 30.25 -13.17
CA LEU A 457 -2.33 29.71 -12.15
C LEU A 457 -2.41 30.59 -10.88
N GLU A 458 -1.66 31.70 -10.82
CA GLU A 458 -1.55 32.57 -9.65
C GLU A 458 -1.24 31.79 -8.37
N THR A 459 -0.30 30.84 -8.49
CA THR A 459 0.04 29.90 -7.42
C THR A 459 0.67 30.60 -6.23
N ARG A 460 0.23 30.22 -5.03
CA ARG A 460 0.77 30.68 -3.76
C ARG A 460 1.07 29.50 -2.84
N VAL A 461 2.32 29.32 -2.48
CA VAL A 461 2.73 28.33 -1.45
C VAL A 461 2.21 28.78 -0.08
N VAL A 462 1.54 27.88 0.63
CA VAL A 462 0.98 28.13 1.96
C VAL A 462 1.96 27.69 3.05
N GLY A 463 2.75 26.66 2.80
CA GLY A 463 3.79 26.17 3.70
C GLY A 463 4.63 25.04 3.07
N PRO A 464 5.97 25.04 3.34
CA PRO A 464 6.72 25.94 4.21
C PRO A 464 6.84 27.37 3.65
N GLY A 465 6.86 28.36 4.53
CA GLY A 465 7.08 29.75 4.15
C GLY A 465 8.56 30.18 4.20
N PRO A 466 8.89 31.44 3.87
CA PRO A 466 10.26 31.93 3.80
C PRO A 466 11.07 31.71 5.09
N GLN A 467 10.45 31.87 6.26
CA GLN A 467 11.13 31.65 7.54
C GLN A 467 11.57 30.19 7.72
N GLN A 468 10.71 29.22 7.34
CA GLN A 468 11.03 27.80 7.43
C GLN A 468 12.12 27.42 6.43
N LEU A 469 12.15 28.04 5.26
CA LEU A 469 13.13 27.80 4.19
C LEU A 469 14.49 28.48 4.43
N SER A 470 14.58 29.41 5.39
CA SER A 470 15.75 30.29 5.60
C SER A 470 17.01 29.57 6.07
N SER A 471 16.87 28.40 6.72
CA SER A 471 18.00 27.57 7.16
C SER A 471 17.63 26.09 7.18
N ASP A 472 18.65 25.23 7.18
CA ASP A 472 18.48 23.79 7.33
C ASP A 472 17.86 23.40 8.66
N GLU A 473 18.17 24.14 9.73
CA GLU A 473 17.62 23.90 11.06
C GLU A 473 16.10 24.19 11.09
N ASN A 474 15.69 25.35 10.59
CA ASN A 474 14.28 25.73 10.52
C ASN A 474 13.48 24.77 9.65
N LEU A 475 14.03 24.38 8.49
CA LEU A 475 13.38 23.44 7.59
C LEU A 475 13.28 22.05 8.19
N SER A 476 14.32 21.59 8.89
CA SER A 476 14.31 20.30 9.60
C SER A 476 13.28 20.26 10.73
N ALA A 477 13.15 21.36 11.49
CA ALA A 477 12.12 21.46 12.53
C ALA A 477 10.72 21.41 11.91
N TRP A 478 10.51 22.11 10.78
CA TRP A 478 9.24 22.09 10.08
C TRP A 478 8.93 20.70 9.51
N ILE A 479 9.91 19.99 8.90
CA ILE A 479 9.76 18.61 8.40
C ILE A 479 9.31 17.70 9.54
N ARG A 480 10.01 17.68 10.68
CA ARG A 480 9.66 16.85 11.84
C ARG A 480 8.23 17.10 12.32
N ALA A 481 7.77 18.34 12.27
CA ALA A 481 6.41 18.72 12.68
C ALA A 481 5.33 18.36 11.63
N ASN A 482 5.69 18.11 10.37
CA ASN A 482 4.75 17.95 9.27
C ASN A 482 4.85 16.60 8.53
N ILE A 483 5.80 15.74 8.91
CA ILE A 483 6.00 14.44 8.28
C ILE A 483 4.75 13.58 8.39
N GLY A 484 4.41 12.88 7.32
CA GLY A 484 3.34 11.92 7.18
C GLY A 484 3.84 10.62 6.55
N SER A 485 2.93 9.71 6.20
CA SER A 485 3.22 8.43 5.59
C SER A 485 2.56 8.34 4.21
N ALA A 486 3.25 7.72 3.24
CA ALA A 486 2.67 7.29 1.98
C ALA A 486 1.84 6.00 2.13
N PHE A 487 1.82 5.39 3.31
CA PHE A 487 1.16 4.10 3.57
C PHE A 487 1.78 2.94 2.77
N HIS A 488 3.09 2.92 2.59
CA HIS A 488 3.83 1.95 1.78
C HIS A 488 4.60 0.93 2.61
N SER A 489 4.07 0.53 3.79
CA SER A 489 4.77 -0.39 4.71
C SER A 489 5.12 -1.73 4.05
N ILE A 490 6.37 -2.15 4.24
CA ILE A 490 7.00 -3.37 3.71
C ILE A 490 7.95 -3.98 4.75
N HIS A 491 8.63 -5.09 4.44
CA HIS A 491 9.78 -5.67 5.13
C HIS A 491 9.48 -6.40 6.45
N SER A 492 8.31 -6.29 7.02
CA SER A 492 7.98 -6.77 8.37
C SER A 492 8.02 -8.30 8.57
N ALA A 493 8.23 -9.06 7.50
CA ALA A 493 8.49 -10.50 7.47
C ALA A 493 9.37 -10.82 6.24
N HIS A 494 10.51 -10.11 6.12
CA HIS A 494 11.27 -10.03 4.89
C HIS A 494 11.84 -11.37 4.42
N MET A 495 11.96 -11.46 3.10
CA MET A 495 12.50 -12.61 2.40
C MET A 495 14.02 -12.56 2.40
N GLY A 496 14.63 -13.71 2.66
CA GLY A 496 16.07 -13.89 2.61
C GLY A 496 16.48 -15.34 2.79
N PRO A 497 17.77 -15.66 2.56
CA PRO A 497 18.31 -17.00 2.73
C PRO A 497 18.30 -17.39 4.23
N VAL A 498 18.31 -18.70 4.52
CA VAL A 498 18.36 -19.23 5.89
C VAL A 498 19.62 -18.79 6.68
N THR A 499 20.63 -18.32 5.99
CA THR A 499 21.86 -17.76 6.60
C THR A 499 21.69 -16.34 7.13
N ASP A 500 20.60 -15.67 6.76
CA ASP A 500 20.22 -14.39 7.35
C ASP A 500 19.28 -14.67 8.55
N PRO A 501 19.76 -14.45 9.80
CA PRO A 501 18.96 -14.75 10.99
C PRO A 501 17.73 -13.84 11.14
N ALA A 502 17.66 -12.74 10.40
CA ALA A 502 16.54 -11.83 10.39
C ALA A 502 15.52 -12.15 9.29
N ALA A 503 15.86 -13.03 8.31
CA ALA A 503 14.91 -13.45 7.29
C ALA A 503 13.79 -14.30 7.89
N VAL A 504 12.56 -14.00 7.51
CA VAL A 504 11.36 -14.71 7.98
C VAL A 504 10.90 -15.76 6.97
N VAL A 505 11.05 -15.50 5.69
CA VAL A 505 10.66 -16.43 4.63
C VAL A 505 11.80 -16.66 3.62
N ASP A 506 11.79 -17.83 2.99
CA ASP A 506 12.69 -18.13 1.87
C ASP A 506 12.19 -17.51 0.55
N GLN A 507 12.97 -17.68 -0.53
CA GLN A 507 12.60 -17.20 -1.87
C GLN A 507 11.38 -17.92 -2.49
N HIS A 508 10.88 -19.01 -1.89
CA HIS A 508 9.59 -19.64 -2.20
C HIS A 508 8.47 -19.13 -1.29
N CYS A 509 8.73 -18.10 -0.50
CA CYS A 509 7.80 -17.51 0.48
C CYS A 509 7.41 -18.45 1.63
N ARG A 510 8.11 -19.56 1.85
CA ARG A 510 7.88 -20.46 2.99
C ARG A 510 8.50 -19.87 4.25
N VAL A 511 7.76 -19.90 5.35
CA VAL A 511 8.26 -19.43 6.63
C VAL A 511 9.36 -20.37 7.12
N HIS A 512 10.53 -19.82 7.46
CA HIS A 512 11.65 -20.61 7.97
C HIS A 512 11.26 -21.34 9.25
N GLY A 513 11.73 -22.57 9.41
CA GLY A 513 11.57 -23.40 10.61
C GLY A 513 10.18 -24.00 10.84
N VAL A 514 9.21 -23.77 9.93
CA VAL A 514 7.88 -24.38 10.00
C VAL A 514 7.43 -24.91 8.65
N ASP A 515 6.54 -25.92 8.67
CA ASP A 515 5.98 -26.53 7.47
C ASP A 515 4.54 -26.06 7.20
N GLY A 516 4.13 -26.06 5.94
CA GLY A 516 2.74 -25.77 5.55
C GLY A 516 2.32 -24.33 5.77
N LEU A 517 3.27 -23.39 5.91
CA LEU A 517 3.00 -21.97 6.08
C LEU A 517 3.83 -21.13 5.12
N ARG A 518 3.16 -20.22 4.39
CA ARG A 518 3.80 -19.19 3.55
C ARG A 518 3.30 -17.80 3.89
N VAL A 519 4.04 -16.81 3.40
CA VAL A 519 3.62 -15.40 3.38
C VAL A 519 3.64 -14.89 1.96
N ALA A 520 2.56 -14.26 1.51
CA ALA A 520 2.42 -13.74 0.14
C ALA A 520 1.79 -12.35 0.15
N ASP A 521 2.52 -11.36 0.65
CA ASP A 521 2.16 -9.94 0.62
C ASP A 521 3.40 -9.05 0.76
N LEU A 522 3.19 -7.75 0.92
CA LEU A 522 4.28 -6.78 1.00
C LEU A 522 5.19 -6.93 2.23
N SER A 523 4.84 -7.73 3.22
CA SER A 523 5.70 -7.97 4.38
C SER A 523 7.01 -8.66 4.02
N ILE A 524 7.00 -9.46 2.92
CA ILE A 524 8.19 -10.21 2.47
C ILE A 524 9.20 -9.34 1.72
N VAL A 525 8.83 -8.14 1.28
CA VAL A 525 9.64 -7.28 0.41
C VAL A 525 10.87 -6.74 1.15
N PRO A 526 12.11 -7.02 0.68
CA PRO A 526 13.32 -6.54 1.38
C PRO A 526 13.54 -5.04 1.28
N SER A 527 13.25 -4.46 0.11
CA SER A 527 13.32 -3.02 -0.15
C SER A 527 12.52 -2.70 -1.39
N MET A 528 12.01 -1.49 -1.53
CA MET A 528 11.26 -1.10 -2.71
C MET A 528 11.20 0.41 -2.81
N ARG A 529 11.41 0.92 -4.01
CA ARG A 529 11.09 2.29 -4.42
C ARG A 529 9.76 2.29 -5.17
N ARG A 530 9.14 3.45 -5.25
CA ARG A 530 7.84 3.69 -5.90
C ARG A 530 6.67 3.02 -5.16
N GLY A 531 5.45 3.26 -5.64
CA GLY A 531 4.22 2.77 -4.99
C GLY A 531 4.05 1.24 -5.04
N PRO A 532 3.57 0.60 -3.97
CA PRO A 532 3.60 -0.86 -3.81
C PRO A 532 2.46 -1.62 -4.50
N ALA A 533 1.44 -0.93 -5.07
CA ALA A 533 0.20 -1.60 -5.47
C ALA A 533 0.41 -2.66 -6.57
N ALA A 534 1.14 -2.33 -7.64
CA ALA A 534 1.44 -3.28 -8.72
C ALA A 534 2.32 -4.44 -8.23
N THR A 535 3.32 -4.13 -7.37
CA THR A 535 4.21 -5.14 -6.77
C THR A 535 3.44 -6.11 -5.87
N ALA A 536 2.46 -5.63 -5.09
CA ALA A 536 1.62 -6.50 -4.26
C ALA A 536 0.81 -7.49 -5.11
N VAL A 537 0.25 -7.05 -6.23
CA VAL A 537 -0.47 -7.93 -7.15
C VAL A 537 0.48 -8.93 -7.81
N MET A 538 1.65 -8.47 -8.26
CA MET A 538 2.69 -9.31 -8.84
C MET A 538 3.16 -10.40 -7.86
N ILE A 539 3.28 -10.10 -6.55
CA ILE A 539 3.61 -11.11 -5.53
C ILE A 539 2.57 -12.23 -5.53
N GLY A 540 1.28 -11.91 -5.54
CA GLY A 540 0.21 -12.92 -5.62
C GLY A 540 0.32 -13.79 -6.86
N GLU A 541 0.53 -13.19 -8.03
CA GLU A 541 0.76 -13.88 -9.31
C GLU A 541 2.00 -14.78 -9.26
N ARG A 542 3.12 -14.27 -8.73
CA ARG A 542 4.39 -14.99 -8.67
C ARG A 542 4.33 -16.18 -7.71
N VAL A 543 3.75 -15.98 -6.51
CA VAL A 543 3.66 -17.06 -5.51
C VAL A 543 2.77 -18.19 -6.02
N ALA A 544 1.67 -17.90 -6.72
CA ALA A 544 0.87 -18.91 -7.38
C ALA A 544 1.72 -19.74 -8.36
N GLY A 545 2.48 -19.07 -9.23
CA GLY A 545 3.36 -19.77 -10.17
C GLY A 545 4.48 -20.59 -9.50
N LEU A 546 4.97 -20.17 -8.32
CA LEU A 546 5.95 -20.94 -7.55
C LEU A 546 5.33 -22.21 -6.93
N ILE A 547 4.07 -22.15 -6.50
CA ILE A 547 3.33 -23.28 -5.94
C ILE A 547 3.04 -24.29 -7.06
N ASP A 548 2.49 -23.84 -8.20
CA ASP A 548 2.18 -24.71 -9.33
C ASP A 548 3.42 -25.44 -9.85
N ALA A 549 4.54 -24.73 -10.03
CA ALA A 549 5.81 -25.32 -10.47
C ALA A 549 6.41 -26.34 -9.47
N ALA A 550 6.04 -26.29 -8.20
CA ALA A 550 6.49 -27.25 -7.19
C ALA A 550 5.65 -28.53 -7.20
N GLU A 551 4.38 -28.47 -7.57
CA GLU A 551 3.49 -29.64 -7.70
C GLU A 551 3.74 -30.46 -8.99
N GLU A 552 4.27 -29.80 -10.04
CA GLU A 552 4.62 -30.45 -11.31
C GLU A 552 5.91 -31.27 -11.26
N ARG A 553 6.71 -31.18 -10.19
CA ARG A 553 7.96 -31.91 -9.96
C ARG A 553 7.76 -33.13 -9.07
#